data_06e60f9d74f05b93606cbc9665723b24
#
_entry.id   06e60f9d74f05b93606cbc9665723b24
#
_cell.length_a   1.000
_cell.length_b   1.000
_cell.length_c   1.000
_cell.angle_alpha   90.00
_cell.angle_beta   90.00
_cell.angle_gamma   90.00
#
_symmetry.space_group_name_H-M   'P 1'
#
loop_
_entity.id
_entity.type
_entity.pdbx_description
1 polymer ?
#
loop_
_entity_poly.entity_id
_entity_poly.type
_entity_poly.pdbx_seq_one_letter_code
_entity_poly.pdbx_strand_id
1 'polypeptide(L)'
;MDTRPEDLIVTPVISEQGKIKYVASPVVSAMIKGGVAGIDEGNRMSEKSWASLAPLLDSRRYVESIVAGVKIKAHPDFRLCTTMNDDASTFELPEYIHSRLQPQIHIDFPEKDEEKLILKSNLPFADEEVLNYVVAFLQAAHKADERYSVRDGINMARYALKRLSNGKGPRPADPSASTVKYLKEAAGMVLDAPAADYFAQLVDRLEQDR
;
A
#
# COMPACT_ATOMS: atom_id res chain seq x y z
N MET A 1 13.72 -3.57 7.64
CA MET A 1 14.31 -4.86 8.08
C MET A 1 14.72 -5.58 6.82
N ASP A 2 16.00 -5.87 6.64
CA ASP A 2 16.49 -6.42 5.36
C ASP A 2 16.13 -7.92 5.30
N THR A 3 15.28 -8.30 4.37
CA THR A 3 14.86 -9.70 4.18
C THR A 3 16.03 -10.48 3.63
N ARG A 4 16.50 -11.49 4.35
CA ARG A 4 17.63 -12.32 3.93
C ARG A 4 17.18 -13.40 2.94
N PRO A 5 18.05 -13.87 2.04
CA PRO A 5 17.73 -14.98 1.14
C PRO A 5 17.23 -16.24 1.86
N GLU A 6 17.77 -16.54 3.04
CA GLU A 6 17.37 -17.69 3.86
C GLU A 6 15.92 -17.57 4.34
N ASP A 7 15.49 -16.35 4.69
CA ASP A 7 14.11 -16.09 5.15
C ASP A 7 13.08 -16.33 4.05
N LEU A 8 13.49 -16.15 2.78
CA LEU A 8 12.64 -16.36 1.59
C LEU A 8 12.52 -17.83 1.19
N ILE A 9 13.45 -18.69 1.61
CA ILE A 9 13.50 -20.08 1.16
C ILE A 9 13.25 -21.03 2.34
N VAL A 10 14.25 -21.28 3.16
CA VAL A 10 14.18 -22.24 4.26
C VAL A 10 15.01 -21.72 5.43
N THR A 11 14.39 -21.60 6.59
CA THR A 11 15.04 -21.11 7.80
C THR A 11 15.33 -22.27 8.76
N PRO A 12 16.56 -22.43 9.25
CA PRO A 12 16.87 -23.38 10.31
C PRO A 12 16.33 -22.89 11.64
N VAL A 13 15.64 -23.75 12.38
CA VAL A 13 15.14 -23.48 13.72
C VAL A 13 15.59 -24.59 14.67
N ILE A 14 15.87 -24.25 15.92
CA ILE A 14 16.20 -25.23 16.95
C ILE A 14 14.88 -25.70 17.57
N SER A 15 14.63 -27.03 17.53
CA SER A 15 13.47 -27.64 18.18
C SER A 15 13.64 -27.70 19.68
N GLU A 16 12.56 -27.95 20.43
CA GLU A 16 12.58 -28.16 21.88
C GLU A 16 13.54 -29.26 22.34
N GLN A 17 13.84 -30.20 21.44
CA GLN A 17 14.79 -31.31 21.69
C GLN A 17 16.25 -30.96 21.34
N GLY A 18 16.56 -29.69 21.03
CA GLY A 18 17.90 -29.23 20.64
C GLY A 18 18.32 -29.65 19.22
N LYS A 19 17.41 -30.21 18.41
CA LYS A 19 17.71 -30.62 17.03
C LYS A 19 17.37 -29.50 16.05
N ILE A 20 18.18 -29.35 14.99
CA ILE A 20 17.90 -28.44 13.92
C ILE A 20 16.73 -28.99 13.07
N LYS A 21 15.72 -28.17 12.88
CA LYS A 21 14.62 -28.37 11.92
C LYS A 21 14.66 -27.27 10.86
N TYR A 22 14.27 -27.60 9.66
CA TYR A 22 14.16 -26.64 8.58
C TYR A 22 12.69 -26.29 8.36
N VAL A 23 12.37 -25.00 8.39
CA VAL A 23 11.02 -24.49 8.18
C VAL A 23 10.98 -23.80 6.81
N ALA A 24 10.07 -24.26 5.97
CA ALA A 24 9.83 -23.64 4.67
C ALA A 24 9.18 -22.25 4.83
N SER A 25 9.64 -21.30 4.06
CA SER A 25 9.00 -19.97 3.99
C SER A 25 7.57 -20.04 3.42
N PRO A 26 6.75 -19.00 3.59
CA PRO A 26 5.46 -18.90 2.91
C PRO A 26 5.57 -19.03 1.38
N VAL A 27 6.63 -18.44 0.79
CA VAL A 27 6.91 -18.55 -0.66
C VAL A 27 7.12 -20.01 -1.07
N VAL A 28 8.00 -20.72 -0.37
CA VAL A 28 8.27 -22.15 -0.65
C VAL A 28 7.06 -23.01 -0.38
N SER A 29 6.30 -22.72 0.66
CA SER A 29 5.06 -23.45 0.97
C SER A 29 4.02 -23.30 -0.15
N ALA A 30 3.81 -22.09 -0.67
CA ALA A 30 2.95 -21.83 -1.80
C ALA A 30 3.49 -22.50 -3.08
N MET A 31 4.81 -22.42 -3.28
CA MET A 31 5.50 -23.01 -4.43
C MET A 31 5.30 -24.52 -4.53
N ILE A 32 5.41 -25.24 -3.42
CA ILE A 32 5.21 -26.71 -3.38
C ILE A 32 3.73 -27.05 -3.63
N LYS A 33 2.81 -26.26 -3.08
CA LYS A 33 1.36 -26.52 -3.18
C LYS A 33 0.72 -26.08 -4.50
N GLY A 34 1.45 -25.37 -5.36
CA GLY A 34 0.87 -24.79 -6.59
C GLY A 34 -0.01 -23.57 -6.33
N GLY A 35 0.23 -22.88 -5.22
CA GLY A 35 -0.50 -21.69 -4.85
C GLY A 35 0.07 -20.40 -5.44
N VAL A 36 -0.39 -19.25 -4.91
CA VAL A 36 0.13 -17.92 -5.24
C VAL A 36 0.94 -17.41 -4.06
N ALA A 37 2.15 -16.90 -4.33
CA ALA A 37 2.94 -16.16 -3.35
C ALA A 37 2.94 -14.68 -3.73
N GLY A 38 2.58 -13.80 -2.78
CA GLY A 38 2.69 -12.36 -2.89
C GLY A 38 3.88 -11.83 -2.10
N ILE A 39 4.72 -11.03 -2.74
CA ILE A 39 5.79 -10.26 -2.09
C ILE A 39 5.36 -8.81 -2.11
N ASP A 40 5.09 -8.25 -0.93
CA ASP A 40 4.74 -6.84 -0.80
C ASP A 40 5.99 -5.98 -0.75
N GLU A 41 5.96 -4.82 -1.41
CA GLU A 41 7.08 -3.89 -1.51
C GLU A 41 8.40 -4.54 -1.98
N GLY A 42 8.33 -5.34 -3.05
CA GLY A 42 9.48 -6.11 -3.56
C GLY A 42 10.71 -5.28 -3.88
N ASN A 43 10.56 -4.02 -4.27
CA ASN A 43 11.65 -3.09 -4.52
C ASN A 43 12.37 -2.59 -3.24
N ARG A 44 11.93 -3.02 -2.06
CA ARG A 44 12.67 -2.85 -0.80
C ARG A 44 13.57 -4.04 -0.45
N MET A 45 13.50 -5.12 -1.23
CA MET A 45 14.37 -6.27 -1.05
C MET A 45 15.75 -6.02 -1.63
N SER A 46 16.77 -6.59 -0.97
CA SER A 46 18.14 -6.52 -1.47
C SER A 46 18.31 -7.30 -2.78
N GLU A 47 19.29 -6.89 -3.59
CA GLU A 47 19.66 -7.61 -4.81
C GLU A 47 19.98 -9.10 -4.53
N LYS A 48 20.64 -9.40 -3.41
CA LYS A 48 20.94 -10.78 -3.00
C LYS A 48 19.69 -11.62 -2.78
N SER A 49 18.66 -11.03 -2.19
CA SER A 49 17.36 -11.69 -1.97
C SER A 49 16.68 -12.00 -3.30
N TRP A 50 16.67 -11.06 -4.24
CA TRP A 50 16.17 -11.28 -5.58
C TRP A 50 16.97 -12.31 -6.36
N ALA A 51 18.32 -12.29 -6.24
CA ALA A 51 19.18 -13.27 -6.90
C ALA A 51 18.87 -14.71 -6.45
N SER A 52 18.51 -14.92 -5.18
CA SER A 52 18.10 -16.23 -4.66
C SER A 52 16.78 -16.75 -5.26
N LEU A 53 15.90 -15.85 -5.68
CA LEU A 53 14.63 -16.17 -6.34
C LEU A 53 14.72 -16.19 -7.88
N ALA A 54 15.80 -15.71 -8.47
CA ALA A 54 15.92 -15.59 -9.92
C ALA A 54 15.65 -16.91 -10.69
N PRO A 55 16.12 -18.09 -10.22
CA PRO A 55 15.81 -19.35 -10.92
C PRO A 55 14.33 -19.77 -10.80
N LEU A 56 13.60 -19.22 -9.84
CA LEU A 56 12.16 -19.44 -9.70
C LEU A 56 11.36 -18.65 -10.73
N LEU A 57 11.86 -17.46 -11.08
CA LEU A 57 11.18 -16.52 -11.97
C LEU A 57 11.35 -16.82 -13.46
N ASP A 58 12.21 -17.76 -13.82
CA ASP A 58 12.42 -18.16 -15.22
C ASP A 58 11.98 -19.61 -15.48
N SER A 59 12.30 -20.14 -16.66
CA SER A 59 11.92 -21.49 -17.08
C SER A 59 12.44 -22.61 -16.19
N ARG A 60 13.44 -22.35 -15.37
CA ARG A 60 14.04 -23.34 -14.44
C ARG A 60 13.11 -23.70 -13.28
N ARG A 61 12.30 -22.75 -12.81
CA ARG A 61 11.22 -22.96 -11.84
C ARG A 61 11.65 -23.68 -10.55
N TYR A 62 12.75 -23.25 -9.90
CA TYR A 62 13.21 -23.78 -8.61
C TYR A 62 13.82 -22.71 -7.72
N VAL A 63 13.93 -23.03 -6.44
CA VAL A 63 14.81 -22.35 -5.48
C VAL A 63 15.82 -23.35 -4.89
N GLU A 64 16.94 -22.83 -4.40
CA GLU A 64 17.97 -23.63 -3.77
C GLU A 64 18.30 -23.06 -2.38
N SER A 65 18.22 -23.91 -1.36
CA SER A 65 18.64 -23.56 -0.02
C SER A 65 20.02 -24.15 0.25
N ILE A 66 21.03 -23.28 0.32
CA ILE A 66 22.40 -23.68 0.67
C ILE A 66 22.43 -24.21 2.10
N VAL A 67 21.70 -23.58 3.01
CA VAL A 67 21.66 -23.94 4.43
C VAL A 67 21.08 -25.34 4.67
N ALA A 68 20.05 -25.71 3.91
CA ALA A 68 19.42 -27.04 3.99
C ALA A 68 20.03 -28.04 2.99
N GLY A 69 20.85 -27.60 2.04
CA GLY A 69 21.42 -28.45 1.00
C GLY A 69 20.38 -29.03 0.04
N VAL A 70 19.26 -28.33 -0.20
CA VAL A 70 18.15 -28.84 -0.99
C VAL A 70 17.78 -27.90 -2.14
N LYS A 71 17.40 -28.51 -3.25
CA LYS A 71 16.79 -27.84 -4.41
C LYS A 71 15.30 -28.20 -4.47
N ILE A 72 14.45 -27.20 -4.49
CA ILE A 72 13.00 -27.34 -4.46
C ILE A 72 12.42 -26.84 -5.77
N LYS A 73 11.75 -27.70 -6.53
CA LYS A 73 11.04 -27.33 -7.76
C LYS A 73 9.66 -26.77 -7.45
N ALA A 74 9.26 -25.78 -8.21
CA ALA A 74 7.92 -25.24 -8.14
C ALA A 74 6.90 -26.15 -8.82
N HIS A 75 5.72 -26.24 -8.23
CA HIS A 75 4.57 -26.84 -8.87
C HIS A 75 4.22 -26.07 -10.16
N PRO A 76 3.72 -26.72 -11.23
CA PRO A 76 3.37 -26.05 -12.49
C PRO A 76 2.39 -24.87 -12.30
N ASP A 77 1.44 -25.01 -11.40
CA ASP A 77 0.41 -24.00 -11.15
C ASP A 77 0.88 -22.84 -10.25
N PHE A 78 2.07 -22.95 -9.65
CA PHE A 78 2.59 -21.88 -8.79
C PHE A 78 2.73 -20.56 -9.56
N ARG A 79 2.28 -19.48 -8.93
CA ARG A 79 2.46 -18.11 -9.42
C ARG A 79 3.09 -17.25 -8.32
N LEU A 80 3.92 -16.30 -8.75
CA LEU A 80 4.49 -15.28 -7.87
C LEU A 80 4.08 -13.91 -8.39
N CYS A 81 3.62 -13.05 -7.50
CA CYS A 81 3.39 -11.64 -7.78
C CYS A 81 4.15 -10.79 -6.75
N THR A 82 4.43 -9.57 -7.10
CA THR A 82 5.04 -8.59 -6.20
C THR A 82 4.39 -7.23 -6.41
N THR A 83 4.19 -6.50 -5.31
CA THR A 83 3.81 -5.09 -5.37
C THR A 83 5.07 -4.23 -5.25
N MET A 84 5.04 -3.06 -5.84
CA MET A 84 6.14 -2.10 -5.80
C MET A 84 5.57 -0.69 -5.78
N ASN A 85 6.18 0.19 -5.01
CA ASN A 85 5.87 1.61 -5.04
C ASN A 85 6.91 2.33 -5.89
N ASP A 86 6.46 3.29 -6.68
CA ASP A 86 7.34 4.20 -7.43
C ASP A 86 7.67 5.41 -6.54
N ASP A 87 8.47 5.18 -5.51
CA ASP A 87 8.94 6.23 -4.61
C ASP A 87 10.49 6.25 -4.54
N ALA A 88 11.04 7.42 -4.25
CA ALA A 88 12.48 7.64 -4.19
C ALA A 88 13.20 6.88 -3.06
N SER A 89 12.48 6.22 -2.16
CA SER A 89 13.03 5.45 -1.03
C SER A 89 13.28 3.98 -1.37
N THR A 90 12.96 3.55 -2.59
CA THR A 90 13.07 2.17 -3.05
C THR A 90 14.34 1.94 -3.86
N PHE A 91 14.82 0.68 -3.85
CA PHE A 91 15.91 0.28 -4.74
C PHE A 91 15.40 0.07 -6.16
N GLU A 92 16.19 0.47 -7.15
CA GLU A 92 15.93 0.02 -8.51
C GLU A 92 16.05 -1.50 -8.58
N LEU A 93 15.04 -2.14 -9.16
CA LEU A 93 15.09 -3.57 -9.39
C LEU A 93 16.21 -3.90 -10.40
N PRO A 94 17.05 -4.90 -10.10
CA PRO A 94 18.04 -5.32 -11.10
C PRO A 94 17.35 -5.70 -12.42
N GLU A 95 17.92 -5.27 -13.55
CA GLU A 95 17.33 -5.46 -14.88
C GLU A 95 16.98 -6.93 -15.17
N TYR A 96 17.84 -7.85 -14.71
CA TYR A 96 17.60 -9.29 -14.90
C TYR A 96 16.41 -9.83 -14.09
N ILE A 97 15.98 -9.16 -13.02
CA ILE A 97 14.76 -9.47 -12.29
C ILE A 97 13.56 -8.81 -12.96
N HIS A 98 13.71 -7.53 -13.30
CA HIS A 98 12.67 -6.75 -13.96
C HIS A 98 12.16 -7.44 -15.24
N SER A 99 13.05 -7.99 -16.06
CA SER A 99 12.72 -8.72 -17.28
C SER A 99 11.94 -10.04 -17.04
N ARG A 100 12.03 -10.61 -15.83
CA ARG A 100 11.34 -11.86 -15.45
C ARG A 100 9.99 -11.64 -14.77
N LEU A 101 9.75 -10.44 -14.24
CA LEU A 101 8.50 -10.06 -13.60
C LEU A 101 7.53 -9.49 -14.64
N GLN A 102 6.91 -10.38 -15.41
CA GLN A 102 5.96 -10.02 -16.46
C GLN A 102 4.64 -10.79 -16.31
N PRO A 103 3.49 -10.19 -16.62
CA PRO A 103 3.31 -8.79 -17.04
C PRO A 103 3.46 -7.81 -15.88
N GLN A 104 3.86 -6.57 -16.20
CA GLN A 104 3.83 -5.45 -15.27
C GLN A 104 2.50 -4.73 -15.42
N ILE A 105 1.85 -4.46 -14.30
CA ILE A 105 0.58 -3.74 -14.25
C ILE A 105 0.81 -2.45 -13.48
N HIS A 106 0.69 -1.34 -14.17
CA HIS A 106 0.74 -0.03 -13.56
C HIS A 106 -0.63 0.33 -12.98
N ILE A 107 -0.67 0.83 -11.76
CA ILE A 107 -1.89 1.22 -11.06
C ILE A 107 -1.75 2.70 -10.72
N ASP A 108 -2.50 3.53 -11.44
CA ASP A 108 -2.60 4.96 -11.21
C ASP A 108 -3.54 5.31 -10.06
N PHE A 109 -3.60 6.60 -9.72
CA PHE A 109 -4.64 7.10 -8.84
C PHE A 109 -6.02 6.88 -9.47
N PRO A 110 -7.04 6.53 -8.64
CA PRO A 110 -8.38 6.29 -9.16
C PRO A 110 -9.03 7.58 -9.68
N GLU A 111 -9.90 7.43 -10.65
CA GLU A 111 -10.76 8.52 -11.12
C GLU A 111 -11.76 8.94 -10.03
N LYS A 112 -12.31 10.14 -10.16
CA LYS A 112 -13.17 10.79 -9.16
C LYS A 112 -14.28 9.88 -8.61
N ASP A 113 -15.00 9.19 -9.48
CA ASP A 113 -16.14 8.35 -9.08
C ASP A 113 -15.69 7.07 -8.38
N GLU A 114 -14.59 6.47 -8.83
CA GLU A 114 -13.98 5.32 -8.20
C GLU A 114 -13.41 5.67 -6.84
N GLU A 115 -12.72 6.81 -6.74
CA GLU A 115 -12.17 7.31 -5.48
C GLU A 115 -13.27 7.54 -4.46
N LYS A 116 -14.40 8.16 -4.88
CA LYS A 116 -15.57 8.34 -4.03
C LYS A 116 -16.15 7.00 -3.56
N LEU A 117 -16.22 6.01 -4.45
CA LEU A 117 -16.71 4.67 -4.11
C LEU A 117 -15.81 3.98 -3.11
N ILE A 118 -14.49 4.09 -3.27
CA ILE A 118 -13.50 3.54 -2.33
C ILE A 118 -13.66 4.20 -0.95
N LEU A 119 -13.75 5.54 -0.90
CA LEU A 119 -13.98 6.27 0.34
C LEU A 119 -15.29 5.84 1.02
N LYS A 120 -16.38 5.76 0.27
CA LYS A 120 -17.69 5.35 0.79
C LYS A 120 -17.70 3.92 1.32
N SER A 121 -17.01 3.00 0.64
CA SER A 121 -16.85 1.61 1.10
C SER A 121 -16.07 1.50 2.41
N ASN A 122 -15.05 2.34 2.61
CA ASN A 122 -14.25 2.39 3.83
C ASN A 122 -14.89 3.19 4.97
N LEU A 123 -15.83 4.08 4.64
CA LEU A 123 -16.49 5.03 5.56
C LEU A 123 -18.00 5.04 5.27
N PRO A 124 -18.72 3.92 5.45
CA PRO A 124 -20.14 3.81 5.07
C PRO A 124 -21.07 4.73 5.89
N PHE A 125 -20.57 5.25 7.01
CA PHE A 125 -21.28 6.17 7.91
C PHE A 125 -20.93 7.65 7.67
N ALA A 126 -20.07 7.95 6.67
CA ALA A 126 -19.68 9.32 6.37
C ALA A 126 -20.76 10.05 5.58
N ASP A 127 -20.99 11.30 5.95
CA ASP A 127 -21.88 12.20 5.19
C ASP A 127 -21.31 12.44 3.79
N GLU A 128 -22.19 12.52 2.81
CA GLU A 128 -21.81 12.77 1.39
C GLU A 128 -20.99 14.07 1.24
N GLU A 129 -21.26 15.07 2.06
CA GLU A 129 -20.53 16.32 2.05
C GLU A 129 -19.06 16.12 2.40
N VAL A 130 -18.76 15.37 3.47
CA VAL A 130 -17.38 15.03 3.86
C VAL A 130 -16.67 14.30 2.73
N LEU A 131 -17.33 13.29 2.14
CA LEU A 131 -16.76 12.52 1.03
C LEU A 131 -16.47 13.41 -0.18
N ASN A 132 -17.39 14.32 -0.54
CA ASN A 132 -17.21 15.20 -1.68
C ASN A 132 -16.03 16.17 -1.51
N TYR A 133 -15.84 16.75 -0.33
CA TYR A 133 -14.68 17.60 -0.05
C TYR A 133 -13.36 16.82 -0.10
N VAL A 134 -13.33 15.61 0.46
CA VAL A 134 -12.12 14.78 0.45
C VAL A 134 -11.76 14.35 -0.98
N VAL A 135 -12.75 13.91 -1.77
CA VAL A 135 -12.53 13.58 -3.20
C VAL A 135 -12.04 14.81 -3.97
N ALA A 136 -12.67 15.97 -3.77
CA ALA A 136 -12.23 17.20 -4.44
C ALA A 136 -10.77 17.54 -4.10
N PHE A 137 -10.38 17.37 -2.84
CA PHE A 137 -9.00 17.58 -2.39
C PHE A 137 -8.03 16.60 -3.06
N LEU A 138 -8.31 15.30 -3.03
CA LEU A 138 -7.44 14.28 -3.63
C LEU A 138 -7.30 14.48 -5.14
N GLN A 139 -8.43 14.68 -5.86
CA GLN A 139 -8.40 14.91 -7.29
C GLN A 139 -7.65 16.19 -7.70
N ALA A 140 -7.74 17.24 -6.88
CA ALA A 140 -6.99 18.46 -7.13
C ALA A 140 -5.49 18.25 -6.84
N ALA A 141 -5.16 17.51 -5.78
CA ALA A 141 -3.80 17.16 -5.41
C ALA A 141 -3.13 16.29 -6.49
N HIS A 142 -3.80 15.26 -6.99
CA HIS A 142 -3.30 14.42 -8.08
C HIS A 142 -3.02 15.21 -9.36
N LYS A 143 -3.88 16.18 -9.70
CA LYS A 143 -3.63 17.08 -10.85
C LYS A 143 -2.44 18.02 -10.66
N ALA A 144 -2.07 18.28 -9.42
CA ALA A 144 -0.91 19.09 -9.05
C ALA A 144 0.37 18.25 -8.82
N ASP A 145 0.32 16.94 -9.15
CA ASP A 145 1.41 15.98 -8.94
C ASP A 145 1.80 15.83 -7.45
N GLU A 146 0.84 16.04 -6.57
CA GLU A 146 1.02 15.81 -5.13
C GLU A 146 0.72 14.34 -4.79
N ARG A 147 1.42 13.81 -3.78
CA ARG A 147 1.44 12.37 -3.47
C ARG A 147 0.39 11.90 -2.46
N TYR A 148 -0.64 12.70 -2.21
CA TYR A 148 -1.71 12.29 -1.28
C TYR A 148 -2.54 11.15 -1.88
N SER A 149 -2.57 10.04 -1.17
CA SER A 149 -3.25 8.81 -1.59
C SER A 149 -4.70 8.74 -1.10
N VAL A 150 -5.46 7.80 -1.63
CA VAL A 150 -6.82 7.50 -1.11
C VAL A 150 -6.79 7.11 0.37
N ARG A 151 -5.72 6.46 0.84
CA ARG A 151 -5.51 6.14 2.27
C ARG A 151 -5.43 7.42 3.11
N ASP A 152 -4.77 8.44 2.61
CA ASP A 152 -4.67 9.73 3.27
C ASP A 152 -6.04 10.42 3.34
N GLY A 153 -6.81 10.36 2.26
CA GLY A 153 -8.20 10.83 2.25
C GLY A 153 -9.10 10.10 3.26
N ILE A 154 -8.96 8.77 3.37
CA ILE A 154 -9.69 7.98 4.38
C ILE A 154 -9.32 8.44 5.79
N ASN A 155 -8.04 8.65 6.08
CA ASN A 155 -7.57 9.07 7.40
C ASN A 155 -8.01 10.51 7.73
N MET A 156 -7.94 11.41 6.76
CA MET A 156 -8.43 12.79 6.88
C MET A 156 -9.94 12.81 7.18
N ALA A 157 -10.74 12.04 6.44
CA ALA A 157 -12.18 11.94 6.67
C ALA A 157 -12.49 11.34 8.05
N ARG A 158 -11.80 10.27 8.47
CA ARG A 158 -11.96 9.66 9.81
C ARG A 158 -11.70 10.66 10.93
N TYR A 159 -10.65 11.44 10.81
CA TYR A 159 -10.33 12.47 11.81
C TYR A 159 -11.45 13.51 11.89
N ALA A 160 -11.87 14.05 10.75
CA ALA A 160 -12.93 15.07 10.69
C ALA A 160 -14.26 14.53 11.24
N LEU A 161 -14.68 13.33 10.87
CA LEU A 161 -15.89 12.68 11.38
C LEU A 161 -15.85 12.48 12.90
N LYS A 162 -14.70 12.07 13.45
CA LYS A 162 -14.51 11.93 14.89
C LYS A 162 -14.62 13.28 15.61
N ARG A 163 -14.12 14.35 15.00
CA ARG A 163 -14.26 15.71 15.56
C ARG A 163 -15.70 16.20 15.52
N LEU A 164 -16.40 15.94 14.41
CA LEU A 164 -17.82 16.26 14.26
C LEU A 164 -18.69 15.53 15.28
N SER A 165 -18.43 14.24 15.55
CA SER A 165 -19.18 13.42 16.49
C SER A 165 -18.90 13.75 17.97
N ASN A 166 -17.68 14.15 18.30
CA ASN A 166 -17.26 14.46 19.68
C ASN A 166 -17.53 15.91 20.10
N GLY A 167 -18.07 16.73 19.24
CA GLY A 167 -18.45 18.10 19.53
C GLY A 167 -19.57 18.16 20.57
N LYS A 168 -19.21 18.34 21.88
CA LYS A 168 -20.14 18.53 23.03
C LYS A 168 -20.78 19.94 23.03
N GLY A 169 -20.91 20.59 21.89
CA GLY A 169 -21.52 21.91 21.75
C GLY A 169 -22.90 21.84 21.11
N PRO A 170 -23.71 22.93 21.16
CA PRO A 170 -24.89 23.04 20.35
C PRO A 170 -24.52 22.82 18.89
N ARG A 171 -25.39 22.10 18.15
CA ARG A 171 -25.19 21.84 16.73
C ARG A 171 -24.85 23.17 16.05
N PRO A 172 -23.72 23.27 15.30
CA PRO A 172 -23.35 24.55 14.69
C PRO A 172 -24.49 25.07 13.85
N ALA A 173 -24.67 26.37 13.80
CA ALA A 173 -25.69 27.03 12.97
C ALA A 173 -25.50 26.72 11.49
N ASP A 174 -24.25 26.43 11.09
CA ASP A 174 -23.87 25.97 9.75
C ASP A 174 -23.06 24.67 9.85
N PRO A 175 -23.67 23.51 9.54
CA PRO A 175 -23.00 22.21 9.50
C PRO A 175 -21.85 22.19 8.48
N SER A 176 -22.00 22.87 7.33
CA SER A 176 -21.01 22.90 6.25
C SER A 176 -19.72 23.60 6.71
N ALA A 177 -19.83 24.77 7.36
CA ALA A 177 -18.68 25.47 7.92
C ALA A 177 -17.90 24.63 8.93
N SER A 178 -18.59 23.76 9.70
CA SER A 178 -17.95 22.85 10.63
C SER A 178 -17.24 21.70 9.93
N THR A 179 -17.81 21.16 8.87
CA THR A 179 -17.19 20.13 8.01
C THR A 179 -15.88 20.66 7.43
N VAL A 180 -15.91 21.82 6.78
CA VAL A 180 -14.72 22.47 6.22
C VAL A 180 -13.66 22.71 7.27
N LYS A 181 -14.04 23.28 8.43
CA LYS A 181 -13.12 23.53 9.53
C LYS A 181 -12.39 22.27 9.99
N TYR A 182 -13.11 21.19 10.22
CA TYR A 182 -12.49 19.95 10.71
C TYR A 182 -11.75 19.19 9.63
N LEU A 183 -12.12 19.32 8.36
CA LEU A 183 -11.32 18.77 7.26
C LEU A 183 -10.02 19.53 7.06
N LYS A 184 -10.03 20.86 7.19
CA LYS A 184 -8.79 21.67 7.20
C LYS A 184 -7.88 21.29 8.36
N GLU A 185 -8.43 21.15 9.57
CA GLU A 185 -7.69 20.68 10.74
C GLU A 185 -7.12 19.25 10.47
N ALA A 186 -7.93 18.38 9.88
CA ALA A 186 -7.51 17.02 9.54
C ALA A 186 -6.36 17.00 8.52
N ALA A 187 -6.42 17.82 7.49
CA ALA A 187 -5.34 17.94 6.50
C ALA A 187 -4.01 18.29 7.17
N GLY A 188 -3.99 19.28 8.05
CA GLY A 188 -2.78 19.67 8.76
C GLY A 188 -2.29 18.69 9.83
N MET A 189 -3.19 17.94 10.46
CA MET A 189 -2.84 17.02 11.56
C MET A 189 -2.53 15.60 11.11
N VAL A 190 -3.12 15.16 10.00
CA VAL A 190 -3.01 13.77 9.48
C VAL A 190 -2.01 13.70 8.34
N LEU A 191 -1.94 14.75 7.52
CA LEU A 191 -1.00 14.86 6.41
C LEU A 191 0.16 15.77 6.80
N ASP A 192 0.07 17.03 6.41
CA ASP A 192 1.10 18.04 6.70
C ASP A 192 0.53 19.48 6.66
N ALA A 193 1.34 20.46 7.03
CA ALA A 193 0.93 21.85 6.99
C ALA A 193 0.59 22.36 5.57
N PRO A 194 1.38 22.04 4.52
CA PRO A 194 1.01 22.35 3.14
C PRO A 194 -0.35 21.84 2.72
N ALA A 195 -0.74 20.62 3.12
CA ALA A 195 -2.05 20.05 2.82
C ALA A 195 -3.21 20.89 3.39
N ALA A 196 -3.03 21.46 4.60
CA ALA A 196 -4.05 22.33 5.20
C ALA A 196 -4.24 23.62 4.43
N ASP A 197 -3.15 24.21 3.94
CA ASP A 197 -3.19 25.43 3.13
C ASP A 197 -3.78 25.15 1.74
N TYR A 198 -3.40 24.03 1.15
CA TYR A 198 -3.94 23.58 -0.12
C TYR A 198 -5.45 23.30 -0.04
N PHE A 199 -5.90 22.62 1.01
CA PHE A 199 -7.31 22.38 1.26
C PHE A 199 -8.09 23.69 1.42
N ALA A 200 -7.55 24.68 2.14
CA ALA A 200 -8.20 25.98 2.29
C ALA A 200 -8.39 26.68 0.94
N GLN A 201 -7.34 26.74 0.11
CA GLN A 201 -7.41 27.34 -1.22
C GLN A 201 -8.41 26.60 -2.14
N LEU A 202 -8.52 25.28 -2.01
CA LEU A 202 -9.51 24.49 -2.74
C LEU A 202 -10.95 24.90 -2.35
N VAL A 203 -11.21 25.01 -1.04
CA VAL A 203 -12.55 25.40 -0.55
C VAL A 203 -12.93 26.78 -1.08
N ASP A 204 -12.02 27.77 -0.98
CA ASP A 204 -12.26 29.13 -1.50
C ASP A 204 -12.64 29.12 -2.99
N ARG A 205 -12.01 28.27 -3.81
CA ARG A 205 -12.37 28.08 -5.23
C ARG A 205 -13.74 27.46 -5.42
N LEU A 206 -14.05 26.41 -4.66
CA LEU A 206 -15.34 25.71 -4.75
C LEU A 206 -16.51 26.59 -4.29
N GLU A 207 -16.28 27.57 -3.42
CA GLU A 207 -17.29 28.56 -3.01
C GLU A 207 -17.48 29.67 -4.05
N GLN A 208 -16.43 30.03 -4.80
CA GLN A 208 -16.51 31.03 -5.87
C GLN A 208 -17.21 30.48 -7.14
N ASP A 209 -17.18 29.18 -7.36
CA ASP A 209 -17.78 28.50 -8.52
C ASP A 209 -19.28 28.14 -8.31
N ARG A 210 -19.83 28.44 -7.13
CA ARG A 210 -21.24 28.24 -6.75
C ARG A 210 -22.06 29.51 -6.96
#